data_e5636f71264dd6806c5abac0270df9d8
#
_entry.id   e5636f71264dd6806c5abac0270df9d8
#
_cell.length_a   1.000
_cell.length_b   1.000
_cell.length_c   1.000
_cell.angle_alpha   90.00
_cell.angle_beta   90.00
_cell.angle_gamma   90.00
#
_symmetry.space_group_name_H-M   'P 1'
#
loop_
_entity.id
_entity.type
_entity.pdbx_description
1 polymer ?
#
loop_
_entity_poly.entity_id
_entity_poly.type
_entity_poly.pdbx_seq_one_letter_code
_entity_poly.pdbx_strand_id
1 'polypeptide(L)'
;MRIGILTGGGDCPGLNPAIRGAVFRALDYGDECVGIVQGWQGLLSCETEPLDLARVDEIIDRGGTILGTSRTNPFKDPALVQQTIANIAALGLDAVIAIGGDDTLGVAAKLAALGVKVVGVPKTMDNDLSGTDSTFGFDTAVSVALDASRRLKDTALSHRRIIILEVMGRYAGWVALYTGIGSGADYTLIPEVPVDWDAMVQQVMTAYKRKKYAFIVVSEGVQVTQATGEQLDDFGHMLLQNRCVGPEVARILEEKTGVSTRSATIGHIQRGGSPTLFDRILGSRVGVKAVEMIHDGEFGKMAALHGTEIIAIPLTEAVGKLKTVPQEWVDLLKVFSK
;
A
#
# COMPACT_ATOMS: atom_id res chain seq x y z
N MET A 1 -13.77 -26.17 -8.94
CA MET A 1 -13.69 -24.99 -9.83
C MET A 1 -12.22 -24.75 -10.21
N ARG A 2 -11.98 -23.97 -11.26
CA ARG A 2 -10.64 -23.52 -11.64
C ARG A 2 -10.54 -22.02 -11.39
N ILE A 3 -9.73 -21.61 -10.40
CA ILE A 3 -9.67 -20.24 -9.89
C ILE A 3 -8.35 -19.59 -10.33
N GLY A 4 -8.45 -18.47 -11.07
CA GLY A 4 -7.31 -17.64 -11.43
C GLY A 4 -6.95 -16.69 -10.29
N ILE A 5 -5.67 -16.56 -9.94
CA ILE A 5 -5.20 -15.62 -8.91
C ILE A 5 -4.16 -14.69 -9.55
N LEU A 6 -4.37 -13.39 -9.45
CA LEU A 6 -3.41 -12.39 -9.92
C LEU A 6 -3.06 -11.36 -8.84
N THR A 7 -1.86 -10.78 -8.98
CA THR A 7 -1.40 -9.65 -8.18
C THR A 7 -1.09 -8.45 -9.06
N GLY A 8 -1.62 -7.26 -8.76
CA GLY A 8 -1.46 -6.07 -9.59
C GLY A 8 -1.04 -4.81 -8.80
N GLY A 9 -0.47 -3.85 -9.53
CA GLY A 9 0.02 -2.59 -8.98
C GLY A 9 1.36 -2.73 -8.25
N GLY A 10 1.67 -1.81 -7.34
CA GLY A 10 2.89 -1.88 -6.52
C GLY A 10 2.87 -3.10 -5.59
N ASP A 11 4.00 -3.77 -5.46
CA ASP A 11 4.14 -4.88 -4.52
C ASP A 11 4.24 -4.39 -3.06
N CYS A 12 3.94 -5.31 -2.14
CA CYS A 12 4.18 -5.11 -0.71
C CYS A 12 4.28 -6.46 0.02
N PRO A 13 4.86 -6.49 1.22
CA PRO A 13 4.82 -7.69 2.06
C PRO A 13 3.37 -8.06 2.43
N GLY A 14 3.04 -9.36 2.38
CA GLY A 14 1.68 -9.87 2.62
C GLY A 14 0.98 -10.40 1.36
N LEU A 15 1.45 -10.09 0.14
CA LEU A 15 0.92 -10.67 -1.10
C LEU A 15 1.04 -12.19 -1.12
N ASN A 16 2.21 -12.72 -0.80
CA ASN A 16 2.42 -14.17 -0.76
C ASN A 16 1.58 -14.86 0.32
N PRO A 17 1.43 -14.36 1.56
CA PRO A 17 0.43 -14.84 2.51
C PRO A 17 -1.00 -14.89 1.96
N ALA A 18 -1.43 -13.88 1.19
CA ALA A 18 -2.76 -13.83 0.59
C ALA A 18 -2.93 -14.90 -0.51
N ILE A 19 -1.95 -15.05 -1.39
CA ILE A 19 -1.92 -16.14 -2.39
C ILE A 19 -1.99 -17.49 -1.69
N ARG A 20 -1.14 -17.70 -0.68
CA ARG A 20 -1.11 -18.95 0.09
C ARG A 20 -2.45 -19.26 0.74
N GLY A 21 -3.05 -18.27 1.42
CA GLY A 21 -4.36 -18.43 2.06
C GLY A 21 -5.45 -18.83 1.07
N ALA A 22 -5.49 -18.21 -0.10
CA ALA A 22 -6.44 -18.56 -1.17
C ALA A 22 -6.20 -19.97 -1.70
N VAL A 23 -4.96 -20.35 -1.99
CA VAL A 23 -4.64 -21.71 -2.49
C VAL A 23 -5.02 -22.79 -1.46
N PHE A 24 -4.65 -22.60 -0.18
CA PHE A 24 -5.01 -23.57 0.86
C PHE A 24 -6.52 -23.76 0.98
N ARG A 25 -7.30 -22.67 0.95
CA ARG A 25 -8.75 -22.77 1.03
C ARG A 25 -9.38 -23.39 -0.22
N ALA A 26 -8.86 -23.08 -1.39
CA ALA A 26 -9.32 -23.70 -2.64
C ALA A 26 -9.09 -25.21 -2.63
N LEU A 27 -7.93 -25.66 -2.15
CA LEU A 27 -7.62 -27.10 -2.01
C LEU A 27 -8.57 -27.81 -1.04
N ASP A 28 -8.98 -27.17 0.07
CA ASP A 28 -9.99 -27.70 0.99
C ASP A 28 -11.33 -27.96 0.29
N TYR A 29 -11.69 -27.13 -0.71
CA TYR A 29 -12.89 -27.31 -1.52
C TYR A 29 -12.69 -28.26 -2.73
N GLY A 30 -11.48 -28.74 -2.96
CA GLY A 30 -11.14 -29.57 -4.12
C GLY A 30 -11.04 -28.78 -5.43
N ASP A 31 -10.73 -27.49 -5.34
CA ASP A 31 -10.55 -26.61 -6.49
C ASP A 31 -9.10 -26.62 -7.01
N GLU A 32 -8.94 -26.25 -8.28
CA GLU A 32 -7.64 -25.98 -8.91
C GLU A 32 -7.34 -24.48 -8.90
N CYS A 33 -6.12 -24.10 -8.49
CA CYS A 33 -5.64 -22.73 -8.57
C CYS A 33 -4.61 -22.53 -9.68
N VAL A 34 -4.77 -21.42 -10.41
CA VAL A 34 -3.87 -20.99 -11.48
C VAL A 34 -3.36 -19.59 -11.17
N GLY A 35 -2.06 -19.43 -11.04
CA GLY A 35 -1.41 -18.14 -10.92
C GLY A 35 -1.32 -17.45 -12.27
N ILE A 36 -1.80 -16.24 -12.36
CA ILE A 36 -1.71 -15.38 -13.55
C ILE A 36 -0.49 -14.47 -13.35
N VAL A 37 0.53 -14.66 -14.18
CA VAL A 37 1.83 -14.00 -14.03
C VAL A 37 1.72 -12.54 -14.46
N GLN A 38 2.32 -11.62 -13.69
CA GLN A 38 2.32 -10.17 -13.97
C GLN A 38 0.91 -9.53 -14.03
N GLY A 39 -0.02 -9.96 -13.19
CA GLY A 39 -1.32 -9.32 -13.04
C GLY A 39 -2.19 -9.35 -14.29
N TRP A 40 -2.86 -8.23 -14.61
CA TRP A 40 -3.71 -8.14 -15.79
C TRP A 40 -2.98 -8.36 -17.11
N GLN A 41 -1.65 -8.11 -17.15
CA GLN A 41 -0.82 -8.41 -18.34
C GLN A 41 -0.82 -9.90 -18.64
N GLY A 42 -0.73 -10.74 -17.62
CA GLY A 42 -0.73 -12.20 -17.79
C GLY A 42 -2.02 -12.75 -18.36
N LEU A 43 -3.17 -12.11 -18.08
CA LEU A 43 -4.43 -12.47 -18.75
C LEU A 43 -4.42 -12.09 -20.23
N LEU A 44 -3.79 -10.98 -20.60
CA LEU A 44 -3.66 -10.58 -22.00
C LEU A 44 -2.75 -11.52 -22.80
N SER A 45 -1.66 -12.00 -22.18
CA SER A 45 -0.68 -12.90 -22.81
C SER A 45 -0.95 -14.39 -22.56
N CYS A 46 -1.97 -14.75 -21.78
CA CYS A 46 -2.24 -16.12 -21.29
C CYS A 46 -1.04 -16.73 -20.54
N GLU A 47 -0.25 -15.92 -19.83
CA GLU A 47 0.90 -16.37 -19.07
C GLU A 47 0.46 -16.81 -17.66
N THR A 48 0.52 -18.12 -17.42
CA THR A 48 0.01 -18.72 -16.18
C THR A 48 0.95 -19.79 -15.66
N GLU A 49 0.88 -20.04 -14.34
CA GLU A 49 1.55 -21.16 -13.68
C GLU A 49 0.58 -21.89 -12.75
N PRO A 50 0.75 -23.20 -12.51
CA PRO A 50 -0.06 -23.91 -11.52
C PRO A 50 0.30 -23.43 -10.10
N LEU A 51 -0.73 -23.32 -9.25
CA LEU A 51 -0.57 -23.01 -7.82
C LEU A 51 -1.04 -24.21 -6.99
N ASP A 52 -0.11 -25.07 -6.64
CA ASP A 52 -0.30 -26.21 -5.75
C ASP A 52 0.41 -25.99 -4.40
N LEU A 53 0.29 -26.95 -3.49
CA LEU A 53 0.95 -26.90 -2.17
C LEU A 53 2.45 -26.71 -2.31
N ALA A 54 3.11 -27.41 -3.23
CA ALA A 54 4.57 -27.33 -3.41
C ALA A 54 5.01 -25.91 -3.79
N ARG A 55 4.18 -25.20 -4.56
CA ARG A 55 4.46 -23.83 -5.00
C ARG A 55 4.27 -22.80 -3.90
N VAL A 56 3.35 -23.03 -2.93
CA VAL A 56 2.94 -22.00 -1.95
C VAL A 56 3.32 -22.32 -0.49
N ASP A 57 3.85 -23.49 -0.20
CA ASP A 57 4.06 -23.92 1.20
C ASP A 57 5.03 -22.99 1.96
N GLU A 58 6.14 -22.62 1.33
CA GLU A 58 7.21 -21.84 1.97
C GLU A 58 7.20 -20.34 1.63
N ILE A 59 6.04 -19.77 1.24
CA ILE A 59 5.99 -18.35 0.85
C ILE A 59 5.43 -17.41 1.92
N ILE A 60 5.01 -17.93 3.07
CA ILE A 60 4.32 -17.15 4.13
C ILE A 60 5.14 -15.96 4.65
N ASP A 61 6.45 -16.06 4.65
CA ASP A 61 7.36 -15.04 5.16
C ASP A 61 8.17 -14.33 4.06
N ARG A 62 7.89 -14.63 2.78
CA ARG A 62 8.55 -13.97 1.64
C ARG A 62 7.87 -12.65 1.30
N GLY A 63 8.67 -11.59 1.17
CA GLY A 63 8.22 -10.32 0.61
C GLY A 63 7.95 -10.39 -0.88
N GLY A 64 7.37 -9.33 -1.44
CA GLY A 64 6.98 -9.28 -2.83
C GLY A 64 5.86 -10.25 -3.18
N THR A 65 5.82 -10.71 -4.43
CA THR A 65 4.83 -11.68 -4.95
C THR A 65 5.50 -12.71 -5.85
N ILE A 66 5.15 -13.99 -5.65
CA ILE A 66 5.63 -15.09 -6.51
C ILE A 66 5.10 -15.01 -7.94
N LEU A 67 3.98 -14.30 -8.17
CA LEU A 67 3.32 -14.15 -9.46
C LEU A 67 3.84 -12.96 -10.27
N GLY A 68 4.70 -12.11 -9.68
CA GLY A 68 5.04 -10.83 -10.28
C GLY A 68 3.83 -9.88 -10.34
N THR A 69 4.06 -8.66 -10.79
CA THR A 69 3.02 -7.64 -10.85
C THR A 69 3.23 -6.70 -12.04
N SER A 70 2.16 -6.08 -12.51
CA SER A 70 2.23 -5.03 -13.54
C SER A 70 1.22 -3.91 -13.26
N ARG A 71 1.41 -2.78 -13.96
CA ARG A 71 0.46 -1.66 -13.99
C ARG A 71 -0.33 -1.65 -15.30
N THR A 72 -0.70 -2.81 -15.81
CA THR A 72 -1.46 -2.95 -17.05
C THR A 72 -2.93 -2.63 -16.80
N ASN A 73 -3.49 -1.73 -17.62
CA ASN A 73 -4.89 -1.38 -17.61
C ASN A 73 -5.59 -1.87 -18.89
N PRO A 74 -6.34 -2.98 -18.87
CA PRO A 74 -7.07 -3.48 -20.04
C PRO A 74 -8.12 -2.50 -20.57
N PHE A 75 -8.63 -1.60 -19.72
CA PHE A 75 -9.66 -0.63 -20.10
C PHE A 75 -9.13 0.61 -20.86
N LYS A 76 -7.84 0.64 -21.20
CA LYS A 76 -7.30 1.63 -22.12
C LYS A 76 -7.80 1.45 -23.55
N ASP A 77 -8.11 0.21 -23.95
CA ASP A 77 -8.57 -0.14 -25.28
C ASP A 77 -9.70 -1.17 -25.17
N PRO A 78 -10.89 -0.93 -25.77
CA PRO A 78 -11.97 -1.91 -25.80
C PRO A 78 -11.56 -3.30 -26.33
N ALA A 79 -10.60 -3.37 -27.26
CA ALA A 79 -10.08 -4.63 -27.79
C ALA A 79 -9.37 -5.45 -26.69
N LEU A 80 -8.61 -4.81 -25.80
CA LEU A 80 -7.94 -5.47 -24.68
C LEU A 80 -8.95 -6.01 -23.66
N VAL A 81 -10.07 -5.31 -23.44
CA VAL A 81 -11.16 -5.80 -22.57
C VAL A 81 -11.75 -7.09 -23.15
N GLN A 82 -12.09 -7.11 -24.44
CA GLN A 82 -12.61 -8.31 -25.09
C GLN A 82 -11.59 -9.45 -25.07
N GLN A 83 -10.32 -9.16 -25.31
CA GLN A 83 -9.24 -10.15 -25.21
C GLN A 83 -9.13 -10.72 -23.80
N THR A 84 -9.19 -9.86 -22.75
CA THR A 84 -9.16 -10.31 -21.35
C THR A 84 -10.29 -11.29 -21.04
N ILE A 85 -11.53 -10.97 -21.44
CA ILE A 85 -12.70 -11.83 -21.24
C ILE A 85 -12.56 -13.13 -22.02
N ALA A 86 -12.14 -13.07 -23.29
CA ALA A 86 -11.93 -14.25 -24.12
C ALA A 86 -10.86 -15.18 -23.54
N ASN A 87 -9.76 -14.61 -23.03
CA ASN A 87 -8.66 -15.37 -22.45
C ASN A 87 -9.04 -16.03 -21.11
N ILE A 88 -9.87 -15.38 -20.28
CA ILE A 88 -10.45 -16.01 -19.06
C ILE A 88 -11.22 -17.28 -19.46
N ALA A 89 -12.06 -17.19 -20.49
CA ALA A 89 -12.81 -18.34 -20.99
C ALA A 89 -11.89 -19.41 -21.62
N ALA A 90 -10.90 -19.01 -22.41
CA ALA A 90 -9.94 -19.91 -23.05
C ALA A 90 -9.06 -20.67 -22.06
N LEU A 91 -8.69 -20.01 -20.94
CA LEU A 91 -7.96 -20.62 -19.83
C LEU A 91 -8.86 -21.52 -18.95
N GLY A 92 -10.17 -21.56 -19.21
CA GLY A 92 -11.15 -22.34 -18.45
C GLY A 92 -11.28 -21.87 -17.00
N LEU A 93 -11.11 -20.59 -16.73
CA LEU A 93 -11.22 -20.04 -15.38
C LEU A 93 -12.70 -19.83 -15.02
N ASP A 94 -13.15 -20.47 -13.95
CA ASP A 94 -14.49 -20.30 -13.39
C ASP A 94 -14.66 -18.97 -12.66
N ALA A 95 -13.58 -18.47 -12.03
CA ALA A 95 -13.53 -17.19 -11.35
C ALA A 95 -12.10 -16.66 -11.26
N VAL A 96 -11.95 -15.35 -10.97
CA VAL A 96 -10.66 -14.67 -10.79
C VAL A 96 -10.61 -13.98 -9.43
N ILE A 97 -9.52 -14.17 -8.68
CA ILE A 97 -9.17 -13.38 -7.51
C ILE A 97 -8.16 -12.31 -7.93
N ALA A 98 -8.56 -11.05 -7.83
CA ALA A 98 -7.70 -9.91 -8.15
C ALA A 98 -7.18 -9.28 -6.85
N ILE A 99 -5.87 -9.43 -6.59
CA ILE A 99 -5.19 -8.90 -5.41
C ILE A 99 -4.48 -7.61 -5.79
N GLY A 100 -4.93 -6.44 -5.29
CA GLY A 100 -4.29 -5.18 -5.67
C GLY A 100 -4.87 -3.94 -5.02
N GLY A 101 -4.32 -2.79 -5.40
CA GLY A 101 -4.77 -1.47 -5.00
C GLY A 101 -5.96 -0.99 -5.84
N ASP A 102 -6.26 0.31 -5.72
CA ASP A 102 -7.40 0.96 -6.38
C ASP A 102 -7.47 0.66 -7.88
N ASP A 103 -6.37 0.80 -8.60
CA ASP A 103 -6.29 0.53 -10.05
C ASP A 103 -6.65 -0.92 -10.40
N THR A 104 -6.07 -1.87 -9.68
CA THR A 104 -6.29 -3.31 -9.93
C THR A 104 -7.73 -3.71 -9.61
N LEU A 105 -8.26 -3.21 -8.49
CA LEU A 105 -9.65 -3.45 -8.08
C LEU A 105 -10.64 -2.69 -8.93
N GLY A 106 -10.26 -1.52 -9.46
CA GLY A 106 -11.04 -0.76 -10.43
C GLY A 106 -11.25 -1.52 -11.75
N VAL A 107 -10.21 -2.20 -12.24
CA VAL A 107 -10.33 -3.11 -13.38
C VAL A 107 -11.25 -4.29 -13.03
N ALA A 108 -11.08 -4.88 -11.84
CA ALA A 108 -11.93 -5.98 -11.35
C ALA A 108 -13.41 -5.58 -11.28
N ALA A 109 -13.72 -4.37 -10.74
CA ALA A 109 -15.08 -3.85 -10.66
C ALA A 109 -15.72 -3.69 -12.05
N LYS A 110 -14.97 -3.14 -13.01
CA LYS A 110 -15.44 -2.98 -14.39
C LYS A 110 -15.67 -4.33 -15.09
N LEU A 111 -14.79 -5.31 -14.90
CA LEU A 111 -14.97 -6.66 -15.43
C LEU A 111 -16.18 -7.36 -14.80
N ALA A 112 -16.41 -7.18 -13.48
CA ALA A 112 -17.61 -7.70 -12.81
C ALA A 112 -18.89 -7.14 -13.41
N ALA A 113 -18.92 -5.84 -13.74
CA ALA A 113 -20.07 -5.21 -14.41
C ALA A 113 -20.32 -5.76 -15.81
N LEU A 114 -19.32 -6.36 -16.46
CA LEU A 114 -19.42 -7.07 -17.75
C LEU A 114 -19.76 -8.58 -17.58
N GLY A 115 -20.04 -9.05 -16.36
CA GLY A 115 -20.44 -10.42 -16.07
C GLY A 115 -19.27 -11.38 -15.78
N VAL A 116 -18.03 -10.88 -15.68
CA VAL A 116 -16.89 -11.70 -15.24
C VAL A 116 -17.02 -12.01 -13.76
N LYS A 117 -16.86 -13.28 -13.39
CA LYS A 117 -16.85 -13.70 -11.99
C LYS A 117 -15.52 -13.34 -11.34
N VAL A 118 -15.46 -12.20 -10.66
CA VAL A 118 -14.25 -11.71 -10.02
C VAL A 118 -14.51 -11.32 -8.57
N VAL A 119 -13.53 -11.62 -7.71
CA VAL A 119 -13.47 -11.22 -6.30
C VAL A 119 -12.21 -10.41 -6.08
N GLY A 120 -12.31 -9.30 -5.34
CA GLY A 120 -11.18 -8.44 -4.98
C GLY A 120 -10.55 -8.81 -3.64
N VAL A 121 -9.24 -8.59 -3.54
CA VAL A 121 -8.50 -8.61 -2.28
C VAL A 121 -7.73 -7.30 -2.17
N PRO A 122 -8.06 -6.45 -1.16
CA PRO A 122 -7.46 -5.13 -1.03
C PRO A 122 -6.00 -5.22 -0.59
N LYS A 123 -5.11 -4.67 -1.39
CA LYS A 123 -3.68 -4.64 -1.14
C LYS A 123 -3.12 -3.26 -1.45
N THR A 124 -2.65 -2.56 -0.42
CA THR A 124 -1.83 -1.36 -0.53
C THR A 124 -1.03 -1.16 0.75
N MET A 125 0.21 -0.74 0.64
CA MET A 125 0.99 -0.36 1.82
C MET A 125 0.62 1.04 2.34
N ASP A 126 -0.07 1.84 1.54
CA ASP A 126 -0.44 3.22 1.90
C ASP A 126 -1.69 3.29 2.78
N ASN A 127 -2.41 2.16 2.98
CA ASN A 127 -3.67 2.06 3.72
C ASN A 127 -4.76 3.05 3.24
N ASP A 128 -4.76 3.35 1.95
CA ASP A 128 -5.55 4.40 1.31
C ASP A 128 -6.81 3.90 0.59
N LEU A 129 -7.11 2.59 0.66
CA LEU A 129 -8.32 1.98 0.10
C LEU A 129 -9.51 2.14 1.04
N SER A 130 -10.60 2.69 0.53
CA SER A 130 -11.88 2.78 1.26
C SER A 130 -12.52 1.41 1.47
N GLY A 131 -13.43 1.31 2.45
CA GLY A 131 -14.20 0.11 2.72
C GLY A 131 -13.45 -0.99 3.47
N THR A 132 -12.24 -0.74 3.94
CA THR A 132 -11.51 -1.65 4.84
C THR A 132 -10.76 -0.86 5.91
N ASP A 133 -10.71 -1.40 7.12
CA ASP A 133 -10.01 -0.74 8.23
C ASP A 133 -8.50 -0.74 8.03
N SER A 134 -7.95 -1.84 7.49
CA SER A 134 -6.53 -1.96 7.19
C SER A 134 -6.29 -2.82 5.97
N THR A 135 -5.20 -2.52 5.27
CA THR A 135 -4.67 -3.33 4.17
C THR A 135 -3.34 -3.96 4.59
N PHE A 136 -3.07 -5.18 4.14
CA PHE A 136 -1.76 -5.78 4.40
C PHE A 136 -0.66 -5.08 3.58
N GLY A 137 0.56 -5.12 4.13
CA GLY A 137 1.72 -4.36 3.67
C GLY A 137 1.91 -3.05 4.43
N PHE A 138 0.85 -2.49 5.00
CA PHE A 138 0.90 -1.25 5.76
C PHE A 138 1.69 -1.40 7.07
N ASP A 139 1.38 -2.42 7.88
CA ASP A 139 2.06 -2.65 9.16
C ASP A 139 3.56 -2.91 8.97
N THR A 140 3.91 -3.66 7.93
CA THR A 140 5.33 -3.90 7.58
C THR A 140 6.02 -2.60 7.14
N ALA A 141 5.38 -1.79 6.29
CA ALA A 141 5.94 -0.53 5.83
C ALA A 141 6.21 0.45 6.99
N VAL A 142 5.26 0.55 7.93
CA VAL A 142 5.44 1.35 9.17
C VAL A 142 6.55 0.76 10.04
N SER A 143 6.62 -0.56 10.19
CA SER A 143 7.67 -1.23 10.97
C SER A 143 9.08 -0.97 10.42
N VAL A 144 9.25 -0.98 9.09
CA VAL A 144 10.51 -0.60 8.42
C VAL A 144 10.85 0.85 8.71
N ALA A 145 9.88 1.76 8.64
CA ALA A 145 10.09 3.17 8.94
C ALA A 145 10.44 3.39 10.42
N LEU A 146 9.86 2.62 11.34
CA LEU A 146 10.22 2.66 12.77
C LEU A 146 11.65 2.18 13.03
N ASP A 147 12.12 1.12 12.36
CA ASP A 147 13.52 0.70 12.47
C ASP A 147 14.47 1.78 11.95
N ALA A 148 14.18 2.36 10.79
CA ALA A 148 14.94 3.48 10.23
C ALA A 148 14.96 4.67 11.21
N SER A 149 13.82 5.01 11.84
CA SER A 149 13.70 6.11 12.77
C SER A 149 14.61 5.96 14.00
N ARG A 150 14.73 4.75 14.56
CA ARG A 150 15.63 4.45 15.69
C ARG A 150 17.06 4.77 15.33
N ARG A 151 17.54 4.26 14.19
CA ARG A 151 18.91 4.48 13.70
C ARG A 151 19.20 5.96 13.44
N LEU A 152 18.24 6.69 12.87
CA LEU A 152 18.36 8.10 12.58
C LEU A 152 18.39 8.97 13.83
N LYS A 153 17.63 8.60 14.88
CA LYS A 153 17.68 9.33 16.17
C LYS A 153 19.01 9.20 16.88
N ASP A 154 19.67 8.05 16.82
CA ASP A 154 21.01 7.87 17.40
C ASP A 154 22.02 8.83 16.79
N THR A 155 22.01 8.96 15.45
CA THR A 155 22.90 9.90 14.77
C THR A 155 22.46 11.36 14.94
N ALA A 156 21.14 11.63 15.04
CA ALA A 156 20.60 12.96 15.33
C ALA A 156 21.13 13.51 16.66
N LEU A 157 21.08 12.67 17.71
CA LEU A 157 21.58 13.00 19.04
C LEU A 157 23.11 13.18 19.03
N SER A 158 23.84 12.26 18.42
CA SER A 158 25.31 12.29 18.38
C SER A 158 25.85 13.57 17.73
N HIS A 159 25.18 14.03 16.68
CA HIS A 159 25.60 15.24 15.94
C HIS A 159 24.84 16.50 16.31
N ARG A 160 23.89 16.43 17.24
CA ARG A 160 23.02 17.53 17.65
C ARG A 160 22.37 18.22 16.44
N ARG A 161 21.62 17.43 15.65
CA ARG A 161 21.02 17.88 14.38
C ARG A 161 19.50 17.70 14.40
N ILE A 162 18.86 18.37 13.44
CA ILE A 162 17.51 18.02 13.02
C ILE A 162 17.63 16.94 11.93
N ILE A 163 16.88 15.85 12.07
CA ILE A 163 16.82 14.80 11.05
C ILE A 163 15.39 14.62 10.59
N ILE A 164 15.19 14.51 9.29
CA ILE A 164 13.93 14.27 8.62
C ILE A 164 13.97 12.88 8.00
N LEU A 165 12.95 12.07 8.29
CA LEU A 165 12.71 10.80 7.63
C LEU A 165 11.56 10.99 6.64
N GLU A 166 11.86 10.85 5.35
CA GLU A 166 10.83 10.78 4.30
C GLU A 166 10.38 9.35 4.10
N VAL A 167 9.06 9.15 4.17
CA VAL A 167 8.39 7.85 4.01
C VAL A 167 7.42 7.88 2.85
N MET A 168 7.06 6.70 2.34
CA MET A 168 6.05 6.56 1.29
C MET A 168 4.66 6.98 1.79
N GLY A 169 3.76 7.24 0.87
CA GLY A 169 2.40 7.73 1.08
C GLY A 169 2.09 8.87 0.11
N ARG A 170 1.54 8.52 -1.07
CA ARG A 170 1.37 9.49 -2.18
C ARG A 170 0.23 10.46 -1.93
N TYR A 171 -0.95 9.93 -1.59
CA TYR A 171 -2.19 10.70 -1.48
C TYR A 171 -2.78 10.68 -0.07
N ALA A 172 -2.34 9.76 0.77
CA ALA A 172 -2.77 9.61 2.15
C ALA A 172 -1.56 9.50 3.09
N GLY A 173 -1.62 10.20 4.20
CA GLY A 173 -0.53 10.33 5.17
C GLY A 173 -0.46 9.24 6.22
N TRP A 174 -1.14 8.11 6.05
CA TRP A 174 -1.22 7.04 7.06
C TRP A 174 0.14 6.51 7.49
N VAL A 175 1.03 6.22 6.53
CA VAL A 175 2.39 5.72 6.84
C VAL A 175 3.17 6.73 7.66
N ALA A 176 3.14 8.01 7.26
CA ALA A 176 3.82 9.08 7.98
C ALA A 176 3.21 9.31 9.37
N LEU A 177 1.89 9.29 9.48
CA LEU A 177 1.16 9.43 10.74
C LEU A 177 1.56 8.36 11.75
N TYR A 178 1.43 7.08 11.35
CA TYR A 178 1.76 5.95 12.23
C TYR A 178 3.25 5.92 12.59
N THR A 179 4.11 6.22 11.62
CA THR A 179 5.56 6.34 11.86
C THR A 179 5.84 7.48 12.83
N GLY A 180 5.20 8.64 12.66
CA GLY A 180 5.37 9.82 13.51
C GLY A 180 5.00 9.54 14.96
N ILE A 181 3.80 9.00 15.18
CA ILE A 181 3.32 8.63 16.54
C ILE A 181 4.20 7.51 17.10
N GLY A 182 4.38 6.42 16.38
CA GLY A 182 5.11 5.23 16.83
C GLY A 182 6.59 5.48 17.09
N SER A 183 7.21 6.41 16.36
CA SER A 183 8.59 6.81 16.61
C SER A 183 8.73 7.90 17.68
N GLY A 184 7.66 8.59 18.08
CA GLY A 184 7.73 9.78 18.91
C GLY A 184 8.46 10.92 18.17
N ALA A 185 8.09 11.19 16.92
CA ALA A 185 8.61 12.31 16.15
C ALA A 185 8.18 13.64 16.77
N ASP A 186 9.04 14.64 16.69
CA ASP A 186 8.75 15.98 17.22
C ASP A 186 7.79 16.77 16.30
N TYR A 187 7.77 16.40 15.02
CA TYR A 187 6.82 16.91 14.05
C TYR A 187 6.54 15.87 12.95
N THR A 188 5.32 15.88 12.41
CA THR A 188 4.97 14.98 11.32
C THR A 188 4.19 15.75 10.26
N LEU A 189 4.61 15.62 9.01
CA LEU A 189 3.99 16.23 7.85
C LEU A 189 3.24 15.17 7.05
N ILE A 190 1.96 15.41 6.79
CA ILE A 190 1.08 14.55 5.98
C ILE A 190 0.40 15.35 4.88
N PRO A 191 0.01 14.73 3.74
CA PRO A 191 -0.58 15.45 2.61
C PRO A 191 -1.90 16.15 2.94
N GLU A 192 -2.66 15.64 3.91
CA GLU A 192 -3.98 16.16 4.30
C GLU A 192 -3.92 17.50 5.02
N VAL A 193 -2.75 17.91 5.52
CA VAL A 193 -2.59 19.14 6.29
C VAL A 193 -1.59 20.07 5.60
N PRO A 194 -2.00 21.29 5.25
CA PRO A 194 -1.07 22.31 4.73
C PRO A 194 0.09 22.56 5.69
N VAL A 195 1.28 22.80 5.15
CA VAL A 195 2.49 23.04 5.97
C VAL A 195 2.43 24.43 6.59
N ASP A 196 2.36 24.48 7.93
CA ASP A 196 2.56 25.69 8.72
C ASP A 196 4.03 25.76 9.17
N TRP A 197 4.82 26.51 8.41
CA TRP A 197 6.27 26.61 8.63
C TRP A 197 6.62 27.26 9.98
N ASP A 198 5.85 28.26 10.42
CA ASP A 198 6.14 28.98 11.66
C ASP A 198 5.83 28.14 12.89
N ALA A 199 4.67 27.45 12.89
CA ALA A 199 4.32 26.48 13.93
C ALA A 199 5.34 25.32 13.95
N MET A 200 5.75 24.82 12.81
CA MET A 200 6.75 23.75 12.69
C MET A 200 8.10 24.16 13.27
N VAL A 201 8.61 25.33 12.89
CA VAL A 201 9.88 25.86 13.41
C VAL A 201 9.82 26.03 14.91
N GLN A 202 8.77 26.63 15.44
CA GLN A 202 8.57 26.84 16.88
C GLN A 202 8.63 25.52 17.66
N GLN A 203 7.89 24.52 17.19
CA GLN A 203 7.80 23.22 17.84
C GLN A 203 9.11 22.42 17.75
N VAL A 204 9.72 22.36 16.56
CA VAL A 204 11.01 21.69 16.32
C VAL A 204 12.09 22.32 17.18
N MET A 205 12.16 23.66 17.29
CA MET A 205 13.14 24.35 18.11
C MET A 205 12.90 24.16 19.62
N THR A 206 11.65 24.02 20.04
CA THR A 206 11.32 23.66 21.43
C THR A 206 11.87 22.27 21.76
N ALA A 207 11.62 21.29 20.91
CA ALA A 207 12.17 19.94 21.05
C ALA A 207 13.70 19.93 21.00
N TYR A 208 14.30 20.67 20.09
CA TYR A 208 15.75 20.77 19.94
C TYR A 208 16.42 21.36 21.19
N LYS A 209 15.84 22.42 21.78
CA LYS A 209 16.36 23.01 23.03
C LYS A 209 16.35 21.98 24.17
N ARG A 210 15.29 21.18 24.27
CA ARG A 210 15.11 20.15 25.32
C ARG A 210 16.06 18.96 25.13
N LYS A 211 16.13 18.40 23.91
CA LYS A 211 16.78 17.11 23.61
C LYS A 211 18.16 17.25 22.94
N LYS A 212 18.50 18.44 22.44
CA LYS A 212 19.69 18.73 21.60
C LYS A 212 19.63 18.10 20.23
N TYR A 213 18.48 17.56 19.82
CA TYR A 213 18.17 17.13 18.46
C TYR A 213 16.65 17.27 18.23
N ALA A 214 16.24 17.20 16.99
CA ALA A 214 14.83 17.00 16.63
C ALA A 214 14.69 15.96 15.52
N PHE A 215 13.59 15.23 15.55
CA PHE A 215 13.28 14.18 14.57
C PHE A 215 11.90 14.45 13.96
N ILE A 216 11.86 14.46 12.62
CA ILE A 216 10.67 14.79 11.85
C ILE A 216 10.38 13.65 10.89
N VAL A 217 9.11 13.34 10.71
CA VAL A 217 8.63 12.42 9.68
C VAL A 217 7.85 13.20 8.63
N VAL A 218 8.10 12.93 7.35
CA VAL A 218 7.37 13.55 6.25
C VAL A 218 6.92 12.51 5.24
N SER A 219 5.66 12.60 4.79
CA SER A 219 5.16 11.81 3.67
C SER A 219 5.69 12.39 2.35
N GLU A 220 6.06 11.51 1.40
CA GLU A 220 6.47 11.90 0.03
C GLU A 220 5.40 12.68 -0.74
N GLY A 221 4.12 12.57 -0.31
CA GLY A 221 2.99 13.25 -0.92
C GLY A 221 2.80 14.71 -0.48
N VAL A 222 3.53 15.20 0.53
CA VAL A 222 3.40 16.57 1.04
C VAL A 222 3.80 17.58 -0.03
N GLN A 223 3.01 18.62 -0.21
CA GLN A 223 3.31 19.73 -1.11
C GLN A 223 4.12 20.80 -0.36
N VAL A 224 5.40 20.90 -0.66
CA VAL A 224 6.34 21.87 -0.05
C VAL A 224 6.47 23.13 -0.89
N THR A 225 6.49 22.96 -2.21
CA THR A 225 6.56 24.04 -3.21
C THR A 225 5.55 23.78 -4.32
N GLN A 226 5.16 24.81 -5.07
CA GLN A 226 4.31 24.61 -6.25
C GLN A 226 5.05 23.74 -7.27
N ALA A 227 4.55 22.54 -7.49
CA ALA A 227 5.14 21.60 -8.44
C ALA A 227 4.95 22.12 -9.87
N THR A 228 6.05 22.31 -10.60
CA THR A 228 6.03 22.60 -12.03
C THR A 228 6.25 21.30 -12.81
N GLY A 229 5.26 20.91 -13.62
CA GLY A 229 5.38 19.78 -14.57
C GLY A 229 5.08 18.41 -13.97
N GLU A 230 3.80 18.11 -13.74
CA GLU A 230 3.35 16.79 -13.29
C GLU A 230 3.30 15.82 -14.48
N GLN A 231 4.09 14.74 -14.43
CA GLN A 231 3.94 13.60 -15.33
C GLN A 231 2.99 12.58 -14.68
N LEU A 232 2.05 12.07 -15.48
CA LEU A 232 1.07 11.08 -15.04
C LEU A 232 1.43 9.70 -15.58
N ASP A 233 1.12 8.65 -14.79
CA ASP A 233 1.20 7.26 -15.22
C ASP A 233 -0.06 6.85 -16.02
N ASP A 234 -0.13 5.58 -16.41
CA ASP A 234 -1.20 4.98 -17.21
C ASP A 234 -2.58 4.99 -16.53
N PHE A 235 -2.65 5.25 -15.25
CA PHE A 235 -3.89 5.38 -14.47
C PHE A 235 -4.20 6.83 -14.09
N GLY A 236 -3.38 7.80 -14.53
CA GLY A 236 -3.55 9.22 -14.22
C GLY A 236 -2.96 9.63 -12.87
N HIS A 237 -2.09 8.81 -12.27
CA HIS A 237 -1.41 9.16 -11.02
C HIS A 237 -0.12 9.93 -11.28
N MET A 238 0.15 10.90 -10.41
CA MET A 238 1.40 11.67 -10.46
C MET A 238 2.63 10.77 -10.30
N LEU A 239 3.60 10.92 -11.19
CA LEU A 239 4.91 10.30 -11.06
C LEU A 239 5.76 11.12 -10.09
N LEU A 240 6.04 10.56 -8.90
CA LEU A 240 6.84 11.24 -7.85
C LEU A 240 8.37 11.13 -8.06
N GLN A 241 8.81 10.65 -9.22
CA GLN A 241 10.23 10.30 -9.48
C GLN A 241 11.22 11.46 -9.26
N ASN A 242 10.76 12.70 -9.30
CA ASN A 242 11.59 13.89 -9.13
C ASN A 242 11.22 14.73 -7.89
N ARG A 243 10.37 14.24 -7.02
CA ARG A 243 10.04 14.94 -5.77
C ARG A 243 11.06 14.58 -4.69
N CYS A 244 11.67 15.61 -4.11
CA CYS A 244 12.62 15.52 -3.01
C CYS A 244 12.04 16.25 -1.81
N VAL A 245 10.94 15.76 -1.24
CA VAL A 245 10.20 16.44 -0.16
C VAL A 245 11.06 16.58 1.09
N GLY A 246 11.68 15.50 1.54
CA GLY A 246 12.56 15.52 2.72
C GLY A 246 13.77 16.47 2.59
N PRO A 247 14.54 16.42 1.48
CA PRO A 247 15.60 17.38 1.21
C PRO A 247 15.15 18.84 1.20
N GLU A 248 13.98 19.13 0.61
CA GLU A 248 13.45 20.50 0.55
C GLU A 248 13.00 21.01 1.91
N VAL A 249 12.30 20.18 2.69
CA VAL A 249 11.95 20.49 4.08
C VAL A 249 13.23 20.72 4.91
N ALA A 250 14.28 19.92 4.69
CA ALA A 250 15.55 20.08 5.39
C ALA A 250 16.22 21.41 5.07
N ARG A 251 16.24 21.80 3.80
CA ARG A 251 16.78 23.08 3.36
C ARG A 251 16.06 24.27 4.02
N ILE A 252 14.72 24.27 3.96
CA ILE A 252 13.91 25.35 4.53
C ILE A 252 14.10 25.45 6.05
N LEU A 253 14.14 24.31 6.76
CA LEU A 253 14.36 24.31 8.20
C LEU A 253 15.78 24.78 8.58
N GLU A 254 16.80 24.35 7.86
CA GLU A 254 18.18 24.81 8.10
C GLU A 254 18.28 26.33 7.93
N GLU A 255 17.65 26.89 6.88
CA GLU A 255 17.60 28.35 6.64
C GLU A 255 16.85 29.10 7.75
N LYS A 256 15.69 28.58 8.20
CA LYS A 256 14.87 29.24 9.22
C LYS A 256 15.42 29.11 10.65
N THR A 257 16.13 28.03 10.96
CA THR A 257 16.58 27.72 12.33
C THR A 257 18.05 27.94 12.58
N GLY A 258 18.87 27.93 11.55
CA GLY A 258 20.35 27.92 11.64
C GLY A 258 20.91 26.61 12.20
N VAL A 259 20.08 25.59 12.41
CA VAL A 259 20.50 24.28 12.92
C VAL A 259 20.73 23.32 11.75
N SER A 260 21.89 22.65 11.75
CA SER A 260 22.20 21.66 10.70
C SER A 260 21.11 20.61 10.60
N THR A 261 20.49 20.51 9.42
CA THR A 261 19.38 19.63 9.13
C THR A 261 19.74 18.64 8.02
N ARG A 262 19.36 17.39 8.15
CA ARG A 262 19.60 16.34 7.16
C ARG A 262 18.31 15.54 6.95
N SER A 263 18.17 15.00 5.75
CA SER A 263 17.07 14.09 5.41
C SER A 263 17.57 12.72 5.00
N ALA A 264 16.73 11.72 5.23
CA ALA A 264 16.88 10.38 4.73
C ALA A 264 15.55 9.93 4.10
N THR A 265 15.61 9.40 2.88
CA THR A 265 14.45 8.85 2.17
C THR A 265 14.60 7.34 2.13
N ILE A 266 13.65 6.60 2.70
CA ILE A 266 13.68 5.12 2.67
C ILE A 266 13.03 4.54 1.41
N GLY A 267 12.07 5.24 0.81
CA GLY A 267 11.48 4.89 -0.48
C GLY A 267 11.08 3.40 -0.57
N HIS A 268 11.49 2.75 -1.65
CA HIS A 268 11.13 1.35 -1.94
C HIS A 268 11.64 0.30 -0.94
N ILE A 269 12.52 0.64 -0.02
CA ILE A 269 12.89 -0.25 1.10
C ILE A 269 11.66 -0.63 1.91
N GLN A 270 10.66 0.27 2.01
CA GLN A 270 9.38 -0.01 2.69
C GLN A 270 8.50 -1.08 1.99
N ARG A 271 8.77 -1.38 0.71
CA ARG A 271 8.01 -2.38 -0.06
C ARG A 271 8.56 -3.80 0.07
N GLY A 272 9.78 -3.95 0.57
CA GLY A 272 10.48 -5.23 0.64
C GLY A 272 10.52 -5.83 2.04
N GLY A 273 11.12 -7.00 2.11
CA GLY A 273 11.34 -7.73 3.35
C GLY A 273 10.20 -8.65 3.75
N SER A 274 10.42 -9.37 4.84
CA SER A 274 9.45 -10.33 5.37
C SER A 274 8.26 -9.59 5.99
N PRO A 275 7.00 -10.01 5.69
CA PRO A 275 5.83 -9.39 6.30
C PRO A 275 5.82 -9.58 7.82
N THR A 276 5.32 -8.57 8.55
CA THR A 276 5.05 -8.68 9.97
C THR A 276 4.02 -9.76 10.27
N LEU A 277 3.89 -10.15 11.52
CA LEU A 277 2.85 -11.10 11.93
C LEU A 277 1.45 -10.61 11.54
N PHE A 278 1.18 -9.32 11.72
CA PHE A 278 -0.11 -8.73 11.36
C PHE A 278 -0.40 -8.90 9.87
N ASP A 279 0.55 -8.53 9.00
CA ASP A 279 0.37 -8.64 7.55
C ASP A 279 0.30 -10.09 7.05
N ARG A 280 1.00 -11.03 7.70
CA ARG A 280 0.86 -12.47 7.42
C ARG A 280 -0.54 -12.97 7.73
N ILE A 281 -1.07 -12.63 8.91
CA ILE A 281 -2.40 -13.07 9.35
C ILE A 281 -3.47 -12.41 8.50
N LEU A 282 -3.42 -11.08 8.30
CA LEU A 282 -4.40 -10.36 7.49
C LEU A 282 -4.41 -10.86 6.04
N GLY A 283 -3.23 -10.96 5.41
CA GLY A 283 -3.11 -11.48 4.04
C GLY A 283 -3.71 -12.88 3.92
N SER A 284 -3.35 -13.81 4.81
CA SER A 284 -3.90 -15.18 4.81
C SER A 284 -5.43 -15.19 4.95
N ARG A 285 -5.98 -14.39 5.87
CA ARG A 285 -7.44 -14.33 6.12
C ARG A 285 -8.21 -13.78 4.93
N VAL A 286 -7.75 -12.71 4.30
CA VAL A 286 -8.43 -12.14 3.12
C VAL A 286 -8.31 -13.06 1.91
N GLY A 287 -7.20 -13.81 1.78
CA GLY A 287 -7.04 -14.86 0.76
C GLY A 287 -8.04 -16.00 0.94
N VAL A 288 -8.17 -16.52 2.16
CA VAL A 288 -9.16 -17.54 2.52
C VAL A 288 -10.59 -17.04 2.21
N LYS A 289 -10.93 -15.84 2.68
CA LYS A 289 -12.26 -15.26 2.47
C LYS A 289 -12.59 -15.06 1.00
N ALA A 290 -11.62 -14.70 0.17
CA ALA A 290 -11.83 -14.52 -1.27
C ALA A 290 -12.33 -15.81 -1.95
N VAL A 291 -11.80 -16.97 -1.56
CA VAL A 291 -12.27 -18.27 -2.06
C VAL A 291 -13.66 -18.61 -1.53
N GLU A 292 -13.93 -18.36 -0.24
CA GLU A 292 -15.26 -18.52 0.33
C GLU A 292 -16.31 -17.69 -0.42
N MET A 293 -15.97 -16.43 -0.72
CA MET A 293 -16.84 -15.54 -1.51
C MET A 293 -17.14 -16.09 -2.91
N ILE A 294 -16.18 -16.76 -3.57
CA ILE A 294 -16.41 -17.42 -4.85
C ILE A 294 -17.45 -18.53 -4.71
N HIS A 295 -17.32 -19.37 -3.68
CA HIS A 295 -18.28 -20.46 -3.41
C HIS A 295 -19.67 -19.95 -3.01
N ASP A 296 -19.72 -18.83 -2.29
CA ASP A 296 -20.97 -18.14 -1.90
C ASP A 296 -21.62 -17.34 -3.06
N GLY A 297 -20.93 -17.24 -4.22
CA GLY A 297 -21.39 -16.47 -5.37
C GLY A 297 -21.32 -14.95 -5.19
N GLU A 298 -20.48 -14.47 -4.27
CA GLU A 298 -20.32 -13.07 -3.91
C GLU A 298 -19.36 -12.33 -4.86
N PHE A 299 -19.64 -12.38 -6.17
CA PHE A 299 -18.82 -11.72 -7.19
C PHE A 299 -19.02 -10.20 -7.22
N GLY A 300 -18.03 -9.46 -7.73
CA GLY A 300 -18.03 -8.00 -7.76
C GLY A 300 -17.81 -7.36 -6.39
N LYS A 301 -17.38 -8.14 -5.41
CA LYS A 301 -17.07 -7.70 -4.04
C LYS A 301 -15.60 -7.93 -3.70
N MET A 302 -15.13 -7.34 -2.62
CA MET A 302 -13.79 -7.58 -2.05
C MET A 302 -13.85 -8.07 -0.61
N ALA A 303 -12.84 -8.84 -0.19
CA ALA A 303 -12.66 -9.30 1.19
C ALA A 303 -12.05 -8.18 2.04
N ALA A 304 -12.82 -7.53 2.89
CA ALA A 304 -12.43 -6.35 3.67
C ALA A 304 -12.35 -6.64 5.17
N LEU A 305 -11.36 -6.04 5.85
CA LEU A 305 -11.28 -6.08 7.31
C LEU A 305 -12.21 -5.04 7.91
N HIS A 306 -13.09 -5.45 8.82
CA HIS A 306 -13.92 -4.60 9.67
C HIS A 306 -13.83 -5.07 11.11
N GLY A 307 -13.23 -4.26 11.97
CA GLY A 307 -12.90 -4.65 13.33
C GLY A 307 -12.00 -5.89 13.35
N THR A 308 -12.54 -7.02 13.76
CA THR A 308 -11.83 -8.31 13.78
C THR A 308 -12.28 -9.28 12.69
N GLU A 309 -13.27 -8.93 11.89
CA GLU A 309 -13.89 -9.81 10.91
C GLU A 309 -13.45 -9.49 9.48
N ILE A 310 -13.43 -10.49 8.61
CA ILE A 310 -13.29 -10.29 7.16
C ILE A 310 -14.67 -10.46 6.54
N ILE A 311 -15.18 -9.37 5.97
CA ILE A 311 -16.49 -9.31 5.35
C ILE A 311 -16.40 -9.04 3.84
N ALA A 312 -17.47 -9.34 3.10
CA ALA A 312 -17.56 -9.04 1.68
C ALA A 312 -18.23 -7.68 1.47
N ILE A 313 -17.56 -6.74 0.81
CA ILE A 313 -18.14 -5.45 0.43
C ILE A 313 -18.09 -5.24 -1.07
N PRO A 314 -19.04 -4.51 -1.68
CA PRO A 314 -19.01 -4.20 -3.10
C PRO A 314 -17.73 -3.46 -3.51
N LEU A 315 -17.09 -3.87 -4.62
CA LEU A 315 -15.93 -3.18 -5.17
C LEU A 315 -16.23 -1.72 -5.50
N THR A 316 -17.46 -1.41 -5.92
CA THR A 316 -17.91 -0.03 -6.23
C THR A 316 -17.95 0.90 -5.02
N GLU A 317 -17.94 0.36 -3.80
CA GLU A 317 -17.85 1.17 -2.58
C GLU A 317 -16.40 1.50 -2.19
N ALA A 318 -15.46 0.70 -2.66
CA ALA A 318 -14.04 0.81 -2.33
C ALA A 318 -13.24 1.61 -3.35
N VAL A 319 -13.45 1.29 -4.66
CA VAL A 319 -12.64 1.88 -5.74
C VAL A 319 -13.03 3.32 -6.05
N GLY A 320 -12.05 4.13 -6.43
CA GLY A 320 -12.23 5.54 -6.75
C GLY A 320 -12.52 6.44 -5.54
N LYS A 321 -12.37 5.91 -4.33
CA LYS A 321 -12.54 6.66 -3.08
C LYS A 321 -11.28 6.55 -2.24
N LEU A 322 -10.57 7.65 -2.10
CA LEU A 322 -9.36 7.70 -1.30
C LEU A 322 -9.71 7.71 0.21
N LYS A 323 -9.13 6.80 0.97
CA LYS A 323 -9.20 6.78 2.44
C LYS A 323 -8.08 7.65 3.00
N THR A 324 -8.37 8.92 3.21
CA THR A 324 -7.46 9.90 3.80
C THR A 324 -7.46 9.81 5.33
N VAL A 325 -6.46 10.43 5.96
CA VAL A 325 -6.37 10.56 7.43
C VAL A 325 -7.47 11.48 7.94
N PRO A 326 -8.40 11.00 8.78
CA PRO A 326 -9.46 11.83 9.32
C PRO A 326 -8.94 12.79 10.40
N GLN A 327 -9.70 13.87 10.65
CA GLN A 327 -9.32 14.96 11.54
C GLN A 327 -8.99 14.50 12.96
N GLU A 328 -9.69 13.48 13.48
CA GLU A 328 -9.41 12.92 14.82
C GLU A 328 -7.98 12.40 14.98
N TRP A 329 -7.41 11.78 13.93
CA TRP A 329 -6.03 11.30 13.90
C TRP A 329 -5.04 12.46 13.78
N VAL A 330 -5.39 13.52 13.03
CA VAL A 330 -4.59 14.74 12.97
C VAL A 330 -4.52 15.42 14.35
N ASP A 331 -5.64 15.45 15.07
CA ASP A 331 -5.69 16.02 16.42
C ASP A 331 -4.93 15.16 17.43
N LEU A 332 -5.00 13.83 17.29
CA LEU A 332 -4.17 12.92 18.10
C LEU A 332 -2.67 13.15 17.84
N LEU A 333 -2.27 13.36 16.58
CA LEU A 333 -0.87 13.66 16.25
C LEU A 333 -0.37 14.92 16.99
N LYS A 334 -1.19 15.97 17.10
CA LYS A 334 -0.87 17.20 17.84
C LYS A 334 -0.64 16.95 19.34
N VAL A 335 -1.31 15.95 19.93
CA VAL A 335 -1.13 15.58 21.34
C VAL A 335 0.28 15.06 21.60
N PHE A 336 0.84 14.30 20.67
CA PHE A 336 2.19 13.71 20.79
C PHE A 336 3.31 14.62 20.31
N SER A 337 2.97 15.67 19.58
CA SER A 337 3.90 16.65 19.05
C SER A 337 4.05 17.82 20.03
N LYS A 338 4.94 17.71 21.05
CA LYS A 338 5.16 18.75 22.11
C LYS A 338 6.62 19.13 22.26
#